data_d8ead46a761ebb097ec4547e2d0d7f65
#
_entry.id   d8ead46a761ebb097ec4547e2d0d7f65
#
_cell.length_a   1.000
_cell.length_b   1.000
_cell.length_c   1.000
_cell.angle_alpha   90.00
_cell.angle_beta   90.00
_cell.angle_gamma   90.00
#
_symmetry.space_group_name_H-M   'P 1'
#
loop_
_entity.id
_entity.type
_entity.pdbx_description
1 polymer ?
#
loop_
_entity_poly.entity_id
_entity_poly.type
_entity_poly.pdbx_seq_one_letter_code
_entity_poly.pdbx_strand_id
1 'polypeptide(L)'
;MNKGLVRPMHVDDLVSILEIERASFATPWSLEAFTAELKENEYARYLCLELESRVIGYMGLWFILDEGHITNIAITPDHRGQHWGEFLMRSMMEKMMAQGMERMTLEVRVSNSLAQSLYKRLGFASAGIRKGYYADTGEDAMIMWTELGTDGKVT
;
A
#
# COMPACT_ATOMS: atom_id res chain seq x y z
N MET A 1 -12.52 2.27 -22.72
CA MET A 1 -11.29 2.20 -21.95
C MET A 1 -11.57 2.28 -20.47
N ASN A 2 -11.16 1.28 -19.72
CA ASN A 2 -11.43 1.22 -18.31
C ASN A 2 -10.51 2.16 -17.54
N LYS A 3 -11.12 3.00 -16.72
CA LYS A 3 -10.37 3.94 -15.91
C LYS A 3 -10.57 3.60 -14.44
N GLY A 4 -9.46 3.39 -13.75
CA GLY A 4 -9.52 3.21 -12.30
C GLY A 4 -9.80 4.52 -11.62
N LEU A 5 -10.60 4.46 -10.56
CA LEU A 5 -10.87 5.58 -9.68
C LEU A 5 -10.24 5.29 -8.32
N VAL A 6 -9.36 6.19 -7.88
CA VAL A 6 -8.77 6.10 -6.55
C VAL A 6 -9.51 7.06 -5.64
N ARG A 7 -10.01 6.55 -4.54
CA ARG A 7 -10.81 7.34 -3.60
C ARG A 7 -10.58 6.88 -2.16
N PRO A 8 -10.95 7.71 -1.16
CA PRO A 8 -10.84 7.27 0.23
C PRO A 8 -11.67 6.03 0.51
N MET A 9 -11.15 5.18 1.38
CA MET A 9 -11.83 3.97 1.82
C MET A 9 -12.87 4.31 2.87
N HIS A 10 -14.06 3.70 2.75
CA HIS A 10 -15.13 3.82 3.73
C HIS A 10 -15.39 2.48 4.40
N VAL A 11 -16.04 2.51 5.57
CA VAL A 11 -16.40 1.27 6.27
C VAL A 11 -17.27 0.35 5.40
N ASP A 12 -18.07 0.94 4.51
CA ASP A 12 -18.92 0.16 3.60
C ASP A 12 -18.10 -0.65 2.59
N ASP A 13 -16.84 -0.29 2.38
CA ASP A 13 -15.95 -1.03 1.47
C ASP A 13 -15.36 -2.27 2.10
N LEU A 14 -15.48 -2.43 3.42
CA LEU A 14 -14.71 -3.46 4.13
C LEU A 14 -15.07 -4.89 3.73
N VAL A 15 -16.30 -5.14 3.28
CA VAL A 15 -16.66 -6.47 2.77
C VAL A 15 -15.75 -6.84 1.60
N SER A 16 -15.62 -5.94 0.62
CA SER A 16 -14.75 -6.16 -0.54
C SER A 16 -13.28 -6.21 -0.14
N ILE A 17 -12.86 -5.32 0.75
CA ILE A 17 -11.47 -5.26 1.22
C ILE A 17 -11.06 -6.56 1.90
N LEU A 18 -11.93 -7.11 2.75
CA LEU A 18 -11.62 -8.36 3.45
C LEU A 18 -11.48 -9.54 2.49
N GLU A 19 -12.29 -9.57 1.44
CA GLU A 19 -12.14 -10.60 0.41
C GLU A 19 -10.78 -10.53 -0.27
N ILE A 20 -10.35 -9.32 -0.63
CA ILE A 20 -9.04 -9.11 -1.25
C ILE A 20 -7.92 -9.46 -0.27
N GLU A 21 -8.07 -9.05 0.98
CA GLU A 21 -7.08 -9.31 2.03
C GLU A 21 -6.88 -10.81 2.23
N ARG A 22 -7.99 -11.56 2.34
CA ARG A 22 -7.93 -13.01 2.51
C ARG A 22 -7.33 -13.72 1.32
N ALA A 23 -7.56 -13.22 0.12
CA ALA A 23 -6.99 -13.78 -1.10
C ALA A 23 -5.52 -13.45 -1.28
N SER A 24 -5.02 -12.46 -0.54
CA SER A 24 -3.67 -11.92 -0.76
C SER A 24 -2.67 -12.33 0.31
N PHE A 25 -3.12 -12.58 1.54
CA PHE A 25 -2.20 -12.76 2.68
C PHE A 25 -2.55 -14.00 3.48
N ALA A 26 -1.50 -14.70 3.94
CA ALA A 26 -1.66 -15.89 4.78
C ALA A 26 -2.25 -15.56 6.15
N THR A 27 -1.89 -14.38 6.68
CA THR A 27 -2.43 -13.88 7.95
C THR A 27 -3.14 -12.55 7.69
N PRO A 28 -4.37 -12.63 7.18
CA PRO A 28 -5.08 -11.39 6.82
C PRO A 28 -5.52 -10.61 8.05
N TRP A 29 -5.64 -9.30 7.89
CA TRP A 29 -6.20 -8.44 8.91
C TRP A 29 -7.69 -8.75 9.10
N SER A 30 -8.17 -8.56 10.31
CA SER A 30 -9.58 -8.76 10.66
C SER A 30 -10.42 -7.53 10.33
N LEU A 31 -11.74 -7.71 10.31
CA LEU A 31 -12.69 -6.61 10.20
C LEU A 31 -12.44 -5.58 11.31
N GLU A 32 -12.21 -6.05 12.52
CA GLU A 32 -11.97 -5.19 13.68
C GLU A 32 -10.73 -4.33 13.48
N ALA A 33 -9.66 -4.92 12.92
CA ALA A 33 -8.42 -4.18 12.69
C ALA A 33 -8.62 -3.07 11.66
N PHE A 34 -9.28 -3.38 10.54
CA PHE A 34 -9.57 -2.36 9.52
C PHE A 34 -10.49 -1.27 10.06
N THR A 35 -11.51 -1.67 10.83
CA THR A 35 -12.45 -0.70 11.40
C THR A 35 -11.72 0.27 12.33
N ALA A 36 -10.82 -0.25 13.16
CA ALA A 36 -10.04 0.59 14.07
C ALA A 36 -9.15 1.56 13.29
N GLU A 37 -8.54 1.09 12.19
CA GLU A 37 -7.72 1.97 11.35
C GLU A 37 -8.54 3.12 10.77
N LEU A 38 -9.74 2.83 10.28
CA LEU A 38 -10.57 3.86 9.65
C LEU A 38 -11.19 4.82 10.65
N LYS A 39 -11.55 4.34 11.85
CA LYS A 39 -12.31 5.14 12.81
C LYS A 39 -11.47 5.76 13.92
N GLU A 40 -10.36 5.12 14.29
CA GLU A 40 -9.63 5.47 15.51
C GLU A 40 -8.20 5.93 15.27
N ASN A 41 -7.60 5.58 14.13
CA ASN A 41 -6.21 5.91 13.87
C ASN A 41 -6.11 7.20 13.04
N GLU A 42 -5.80 8.30 13.70
CA GLU A 42 -5.71 9.61 13.04
C GLU A 42 -4.56 9.68 12.02
N TYR A 43 -3.58 8.80 12.12
CA TYR A 43 -2.45 8.79 11.20
C TYR A 43 -2.73 7.96 9.94
N ALA A 44 -3.78 7.15 9.96
CA ALA A 44 -4.07 6.23 8.86
C ALA A 44 -4.63 6.96 7.64
N ARG A 45 -4.14 6.57 6.46
CA ARG A 45 -4.66 7.03 5.18
C ARG A 45 -4.88 5.80 4.33
N TYR A 46 -6.14 5.54 3.99
CA TYR A 46 -6.52 4.35 3.22
C TYR A 46 -7.25 4.77 1.96
N LEU A 47 -6.85 4.17 0.85
CA LEU A 47 -7.46 4.42 -0.46
C LEU A 47 -7.97 3.11 -1.04
N CYS A 48 -9.08 3.20 -1.76
CA CYS A 48 -9.59 2.11 -2.59
C CYS A 48 -9.33 2.42 -4.05
N LEU A 49 -9.12 1.37 -4.82
CA LEU A 49 -9.08 1.43 -6.27
C LEU A 49 -10.35 0.79 -6.79
N GLU A 50 -11.16 1.55 -7.49
CA GLU A 50 -12.44 1.12 -8.02
C GLU A 50 -12.37 1.06 -9.53
N LEU A 51 -12.88 -0.01 -10.11
CA LEU A 51 -12.94 -0.20 -11.55
C LEU A 51 -14.35 -0.69 -11.88
N GLU A 52 -15.06 0.10 -12.69
CA GLU A 52 -16.45 -0.24 -13.08
C GLU A 52 -17.33 -0.55 -11.87
N SER A 53 -17.27 0.34 -10.89
CA SER A 53 -18.05 0.28 -9.65
C SER A 53 -17.71 -0.89 -8.73
N ARG A 54 -16.59 -1.56 -8.97
CA ARG A 54 -16.11 -2.64 -8.12
C ARG A 54 -14.79 -2.27 -7.49
N VAL A 55 -14.64 -2.48 -6.19
CA VAL A 55 -13.35 -2.28 -5.52
C VAL A 55 -12.45 -3.47 -5.89
N ILE A 56 -11.36 -3.17 -6.60
CA ILE A 56 -10.42 -4.20 -7.05
C ILE A 56 -9.09 -4.15 -6.31
N GLY A 57 -8.87 -3.13 -5.49
CA GLY A 57 -7.64 -3.02 -4.74
C GLY A 57 -7.74 -1.95 -3.66
N TYR A 58 -6.75 -1.93 -2.81
CA TYR A 58 -6.67 -0.95 -1.74
C TYR A 58 -5.23 -0.81 -1.28
N MET A 59 -4.95 0.30 -0.62
CA MET A 59 -3.69 0.44 0.11
C MET A 59 -3.88 1.36 1.31
N GLY A 60 -3.04 1.17 2.30
CA GLY A 60 -3.02 2.00 3.47
C GLY A 60 -1.61 2.37 3.87
N LEU A 61 -1.49 3.50 4.56
CA LEU A 61 -0.26 3.92 5.16
C LEU A 61 -0.56 4.75 6.39
N TRP A 62 0.45 4.92 7.21
CA TRP A 62 0.41 5.85 8.34
C TRP A 62 1.24 7.07 7.96
N PHE A 63 0.63 8.25 8.08
CA PHE A 63 1.27 9.51 7.79
C PHE A 63 1.60 10.18 9.12
N ILE A 64 2.88 10.12 9.50
CA ILE A 64 3.35 10.65 10.79
C ILE A 64 4.42 11.69 10.51
N LEU A 65 4.17 12.92 10.94
CA LEU A 65 5.05 14.06 10.67
C LEU A 65 5.18 14.27 9.15
N ASP A 66 6.33 13.96 8.56
CA ASP A 66 6.56 14.10 7.13
C ASP A 66 6.81 12.76 6.44
N GLU A 67 6.53 11.64 7.13
CA GLU A 67 6.84 10.30 6.64
C GLU A 67 5.59 9.46 6.48
N GLY A 68 5.55 8.66 5.41
CA GLY A 68 4.52 7.65 5.22
C GLY A 68 5.08 6.27 5.37
N HIS A 69 4.43 5.43 6.19
CA HIS A 69 4.79 4.02 6.34
C HIS A 69 3.66 3.19 5.74
N ILE A 70 3.93 2.55 4.62
CA ILE A 70 2.93 1.72 3.94
C ILE A 70 2.68 0.47 4.78
N THR A 71 1.41 0.26 5.16
CA THR A 71 1.03 -0.87 6.01
C THR A 71 0.56 -2.05 5.19
N ASN A 72 -0.16 -1.80 4.11
CA ASN A 72 -0.64 -2.87 3.24
C ASN A 72 -1.03 -2.32 1.88
N ILE A 73 -0.95 -3.19 0.88
CA ILE A 73 -1.43 -2.93 -0.47
C ILE A 73 -1.78 -4.27 -1.10
N ALA A 74 -2.91 -4.33 -1.78
CA ALA A 74 -3.31 -5.56 -2.46
C ALA A 74 -4.25 -5.26 -3.61
N ILE A 75 -4.15 -6.08 -4.66
CA ILE A 75 -5.04 -6.06 -5.82
C ILE A 75 -5.73 -7.42 -5.88
N THR A 76 -7.02 -7.43 -6.19
CA THR A 76 -7.78 -8.68 -6.30
C THR A 76 -7.12 -9.60 -7.35
N PRO A 77 -7.13 -10.93 -7.13
CA PRO A 77 -6.38 -11.84 -8.01
C PRO A 77 -6.68 -11.72 -9.50
N ASP A 78 -7.94 -11.51 -9.88
CA ASP A 78 -8.33 -11.43 -11.28
C ASP A 78 -7.88 -10.14 -11.99
N HIS A 79 -7.32 -9.20 -11.26
CA HIS A 79 -6.81 -7.96 -11.85
C HIS A 79 -5.30 -7.78 -11.64
N ARG A 80 -4.60 -8.81 -11.15
CA ARG A 80 -3.15 -8.74 -11.00
C ARG A 80 -2.46 -8.84 -12.35
N GLY A 81 -1.22 -8.31 -12.41
CA GLY A 81 -0.43 -8.34 -13.63
C GLY A 81 -0.86 -7.32 -14.67
N GLN A 82 -1.66 -6.34 -14.29
CA GLN A 82 -2.18 -5.32 -15.20
C GLN A 82 -1.75 -3.91 -14.79
N HIS A 83 -0.73 -3.81 -13.93
CA HIS A 83 -0.15 -2.54 -13.46
C HIS A 83 -1.07 -1.72 -12.55
N TRP A 84 -2.13 -2.32 -11.99
CA TRP A 84 -3.02 -1.59 -11.08
C TRP A 84 -2.34 -1.27 -9.76
N GLY A 85 -1.43 -2.13 -9.29
CA GLY A 85 -0.65 -1.85 -8.08
C GLY A 85 0.22 -0.61 -8.24
N GLU A 86 0.86 -0.48 -9.39
CA GLU A 86 1.67 0.69 -9.69
C GLU A 86 0.80 1.95 -9.78
N PHE A 87 -0.34 1.85 -10.44
CA PHE A 87 -1.28 2.97 -10.56
C PHE A 87 -1.73 3.46 -9.16
N LEU A 88 -2.09 2.52 -8.30
CA LEU A 88 -2.54 2.84 -6.95
C LEU A 88 -1.43 3.49 -6.12
N MET A 89 -0.20 2.94 -6.21
CA MET A 89 0.96 3.51 -5.51
C MET A 89 1.25 4.93 -5.98
N ARG A 90 1.27 5.16 -7.30
CA ARG A 90 1.53 6.50 -7.82
C ARG A 90 0.46 7.49 -7.37
N SER A 91 -0.80 7.06 -7.37
CA SER A 91 -1.90 7.91 -6.91
C SER A 91 -1.73 8.29 -5.44
N MET A 92 -1.36 7.32 -4.61
CA MET A 92 -1.13 7.58 -3.19
C MET A 92 0.06 8.53 -3.00
N MET A 93 1.14 8.30 -3.71
CA MET A 93 2.33 9.15 -3.61
C MET A 93 2.00 10.61 -3.97
N GLU A 94 1.27 10.83 -5.06
CA GLU A 94 0.88 12.17 -5.47
C GLU A 94 -0.01 12.84 -4.43
N LYS A 95 -1.00 12.11 -3.92
CA LYS A 95 -1.94 12.66 -2.93
C LYS A 95 -1.22 13.03 -1.63
N MET A 96 -0.31 12.18 -1.19
CA MET A 96 0.40 12.42 0.07
C MET A 96 1.44 13.53 -0.06
N MET A 97 2.09 13.63 -1.21
CA MET A 97 2.99 14.76 -1.48
C MET A 97 2.24 16.09 -1.39
N ALA A 98 1.04 16.14 -1.94
CA ALA A 98 0.22 17.35 -1.90
C ALA A 98 -0.15 17.73 -0.46
N GLN A 99 -0.07 16.78 0.47
CA GLN A 99 -0.35 17.01 1.89
C GLN A 99 0.92 17.21 2.72
N GLY A 100 2.09 17.27 2.06
CA GLY A 100 3.34 17.58 2.76
C GLY A 100 4.20 16.37 3.13
N MET A 101 3.86 15.18 2.67
CA MET A 101 4.70 14.02 2.91
C MET A 101 6.00 14.13 2.13
N GLU A 102 7.13 13.86 2.78
CA GLU A 102 8.45 14.03 2.18
C GLU A 102 9.15 12.73 1.85
N ARG A 103 8.76 11.63 2.48
CA ARG A 103 9.37 10.32 2.23
C ARG A 103 8.43 9.20 2.61
N MET A 104 8.66 8.03 1.99
CA MET A 104 7.87 6.83 2.27
C MET A 104 8.77 5.64 2.52
N THR A 105 8.31 4.73 3.37
CA THR A 105 8.99 3.48 3.66
C THR A 105 8.00 2.31 3.66
N LEU A 106 8.54 1.13 3.44
CA LEU A 106 7.77 -0.11 3.50
C LEU A 106 8.68 -1.27 3.86
N GLU A 107 8.08 -2.38 4.27
CA GLU A 107 8.76 -3.67 4.38
C GLU A 107 8.21 -4.59 3.30
N VAL A 108 9.09 -5.38 2.68
CA VAL A 108 8.70 -6.34 1.67
C VAL A 108 9.48 -7.63 1.92
N ARG A 109 8.81 -8.79 1.72
CA ARG A 109 9.51 -10.07 1.89
C ARG A 109 10.70 -10.16 0.94
N VAL A 110 11.82 -10.68 1.45
CA VAL A 110 13.03 -10.81 0.62
C VAL A 110 12.78 -11.72 -0.57
N SER A 111 11.82 -12.64 -0.48
CA SER A 111 11.47 -13.53 -1.58
C SER A 111 10.55 -12.92 -2.62
N ASN A 112 9.95 -11.75 -2.31
CA ASN A 112 8.96 -11.15 -3.19
C ASN A 112 9.62 -10.24 -4.22
N SER A 113 10.24 -10.84 -5.23
CA SER A 113 10.99 -10.10 -6.24
C SER A 113 10.10 -9.24 -7.13
N LEU A 114 8.85 -9.66 -7.38
CA LEU A 114 7.91 -8.87 -8.17
C LEU A 114 7.58 -7.56 -7.49
N ALA A 115 7.28 -7.60 -6.19
CA ALA A 115 6.98 -6.39 -5.43
C ALA A 115 8.21 -5.50 -5.33
N GLN A 116 9.38 -6.07 -5.08
CA GLN A 116 10.62 -5.30 -5.02
C GLN A 116 10.87 -4.55 -6.32
N SER A 117 10.64 -5.22 -7.46
CA SER A 117 10.81 -4.60 -8.77
C SER A 117 9.85 -3.42 -8.96
N LEU A 118 8.59 -3.59 -8.56
CA LEU A 118 7.61 -2.51 -8.60
C LEU A 118 8.08 -1.32 -7.77
N TYR A 119 8.49 -1.57 -6.54
CA TYR A 119 8.90 -0.47 -5.66
C TYR A 119 10.16 0.23 -6.18
N LYS A 120 11.11 -0.51 -6.75
CA LYS A 120 12.29 0.10 -7.37
C LYS A 120 11.92 1.00 -8.53
N ARG A 121 10.96 0.60 -9.35
CA ARG A 121 10.48 1.46 -10.46
C ARG A 121 9.87 2.75 -9.95
N LEU A 122 9.34 2.73 -8.73
CA LEU A 122 8.73 3.92 -8.12
C LEU A 122 9.75 4.77 -7.35
N GLY A 123 11.01 4.38 -7.36
CA GLY A 123 12.08 5.15 -6.71
C GLY A 123 12.50 4.65 -5.35
N PHE A 124 11.90 3.56 -4.86
CA PHE A 124 12.31 2.98 -3.59
C PHE A 124 13.64 2.26 -3.73
N ALA A 125 14.48 2.37 -2.70
CA ALA A 125 15.77 1.68 -2.63
C ALA A 125 15.87 0.93 -1.31
N SER A 126 16.61 -0.18 -1.33
CA SER A 126 16.83 -0.96 -0.11
C SER A 126 17.64 -0.16 0.90
N ALA A 127 17.18 -0.15 2.15
CA ALA A 127 17.83 0.55 3.24
C ALA A 127 18.26 -0.41 4.35
N GLY A 128 17.97 -1.70 4.22
CA GLY A 128 18.37 -2.68 5.20
C GLY A 128 17.46 -3.89 5.22
N ILE A 129 17.79 -4.81 6.12
CA ILE A 129 17.05 -6.06 6.31
C ILE A 129 16.58 -6.11 7.75
N ARG A 130 15.31 -6.44 7.94
CA ARG A 130 14.77 -6.70 9.27
C ARG A 130 14.58 -8.21 9.41
N LYS A 131 15.44 -8.83 10.22
CA LYS A 131 15.50 -10.29 10.34
C LYS A 131 14.25 -10.84 11.03
N GLY A 132 13.70 -11.94 10.48
CA GLY A 132 12.59 -12.66 11.07
C GLY A 132 11.31 -11.85 11.19
N TYR A 133 11.15 -10.81 10.39
CA TYR A 133 10.03 -9.87 10.51
C TYR A 133 8.67 -10.54 10.32
N TYR A 134 8.57 -11.49 9.39
CA TYR A 134 7.30 -12.17 9.08
C TYR A 134 7.16 -13.41 9.96
N ALA A 135 6.29 -13.31 10.97
CA ALA A 135 6.15 -14.36 11.98
C ALA A 135 5.65 -15.69 11.41
N ASP A 136 4.90 -15.66 10.32
CA ASP A 136 4.31 -16.86 9.72
C ASP A 136 5.38 -17.83 9.18
N THR A 137 6.45 -17.31 8.59
CA THR A 137 7.50 -18.14 8.00
C THR A 137 8.87 -17.91 8.61
N GLY A 138 9.02 -16.84 9.41
CA GLY A 138 10.32 -16.41 9.90
C GLY A 138 11.13 -15.68 8.84
N GLU A 139 10.53 -15.37 7.71
CA GLU A 139 11.22 -14.72 6.60
C GLU A 139 11.62 -13.29 6.95
N ASP A 140 12.78 -12.87 6.43
CA ASP A 140 13.27 -11.51 6.60
C ASP A 140 12.49 -10.54 5.73
N ALA A 141 12.45 -9.28 6.15
CA ALA A 141 11.91 -8.18 5.36
C ALA A 141 13.04 -7.31 4.83
N MET A 142 12.90 -6.88 3.59
CA MET A 142 13.72 -5.81 3.06
C MET A 142 13.01 -4.49 3.38
N ILE A 143 13.72 -3.57 4.01
CA ILE A 143 13.21 -2.23 4.28
C ILE A 143 13.55 -1.36 3.09
N MET A 144 12.56 -0.68 2.53
CA MET A 144 12.80 0.20 1.38
C MET A 144 12.31 1.61 1.69
N TRP A 145 13.03 2.59 1.16
CA TRP A 145 12.71 4.01 1.33
C TRP A 145 12.74 4.73 0.00
N THR A 146 11.89 5.74 -0.14
CA THR A 146 11.99 6.68 -1.25
C THR A 146 11.80 8.10 -0.71
N GLU A 147 12.52 9.05 -1.31
CA GLU A 147 12.28 10.47 -1.06
C GLU A 147 11.25 10.95 -2.06
N LEU A 148 10.23 11.66 -1.56
CA LEU A 148 9.25 12.29 -2.41
C LEU A 148 9.77 13.70 -2.66
N GLY A 149 9.99 14.06 -3.90
CA GLY A 149 10.68 15.30 -4.21
C GLY A 149 9.98 16.54 -3.69
N THR A 150 10.68 17.31 -2.90
CA THR A 150 10.21 18.63 -2.48
C THR A 150 10.30 19.63 -3.62
N ASP A 151 11.02 19.28 -4.66
CA ASP A 151 11.24 20.11 -5.85
C ASP A 151 10.58 19.51 -7.09
N GLY A 152 9.57 18.68 -6.88
CA GLY A 152 8.83 18.07 -7.97
C GLY A 152 9.53 16.89 -8.62
N LYS A 153 10.48 16.29 -7.94
CA LYS A 153 11.26 15.18 -8.49
C LYS A 153 10.72 13.81 -8.19
N VAL A 154 9.46 13.68 -7.91
CA VAL A 154 8.90 12.35 -7.93
C VAL A 154 8.78 11.95 -9.37
N THR A 155 9.66 11.20 -9.75
CA THR A 155 9.76 10.76 -11.11
C THR A 155 9.63 9.26 -11.17
#